data_f6a6b11883a5dd4338168959247de624
#
_entry.id   f6a6b11883a5dd4338168959247de624
#
_cell.length_a   1.000
_cell.length_b   1.000
_cell.length_c   1.000
_cell.angle_alpha   90.00
_cell.angle_beta   90.00
_cell.angle_gamma   90.00
#
_symmetry.space_group_name_H-M   'P 1'
#
loop_
_entity.id
_entity.type
_entity.pdbx_description
1 polymer ?
#
loop_
_entity_poly.entity_id
_entity_poly.type
_entity_poly.pdbx_seq_one_letter_code
_entity_poly.pdbx_strand_id
1 'polypeptide(L)'
;MNLDRVSSGANLPNELNVIVEIPAHSDPVKYELDKETGAMFVDRFMSTAMHYPCNYGYVPNTLSLDGDPVDVLVLTPYPLIPGSVIRCRPVGVLKMTDESGDDAKVLAVPVDKLSKSYRHVESFRDLPGEVLLSSVQMYKDAPEKPNF
;
A
#
# COMPACT_ATOMS: atom_id res chain seq x y z
N MET A 1 -8.26 -5.40 18.87
CA MET A 1 -7.96 -5.90 17.51
C MET A 1 -6.55 -6.47 17.51
N ASN A 2 -6.41 -7.75 17.21
CA ASN A 2 -5.09 -8.41 17.23
C ASN A 2 -4.56 -8.58 15.81
N LEU A 3 -3.85 -7.58 15.32
CA LEU A 3 -3.36 -7.54 13.94
C LEU A 3 -2.20 -8.53 13.71
N ASP A 4 -1.51 -8.95 14.75
CA ASP A 4 -0.44 -9.94 14.62
C ASP A 4 -0.95 -11.32 14.22
N ARG A 5 -2.24 -11.57 14.39
CA ARG A 5 -2.89 -12.81 13.98
C ARG A 5 -3.40 -12.80 12.54
N VAL A 6 -3.37 -11.66 11.87
CA VAL A 6 -3.76 -11.60 10.47
C VAL A 6 -2.66 -12.22 9.64
N SER A 7 -2.99 -13.25 8.86
CA SER A 7 -2.00 -13.89 8.01
C SER A 7 -1.65 -13.01 6.81
N SER A 8 -0.47 -13.25 6.23
CA SER A 8 -0.05 -12.57 5.01
C SER A 8 -0.86 -12.96 3.78
N GLY A 9 -1.57 -14.09 3.84
CA GLY A 9 -2.44 -14.57 2.77
C GLY A 9 -2.42 -16.07 2.68
N ALA A 10 -3.52 -16.65 2.18
CA ALA A 10 -3.67 -18.10 2.04
C ALA A 10 -3.04 -18.65 0.75
N ASN A 11 -2.79 -17.79 -0.24
CA ASN A 11 -2.30 -18.19 -1.57
C ASN A 11 -1.18 -17.27 -2.05
N LEU A 12 -0.11 -17.14 -1.24
CA LEU A 12 1.05 -16.33 -1.59
C LEU A 12 1.82 -16.96 -2.76
N PRO A 13 2.39 -16.18 -3.64
CA PRO A 13 2.33 -14.71 -3.74
C PRO A 13 1.17 -14.18 -4.57
N ASN A 14 0.25 -15.03 -5.01
CA ASN A 14 -0.82 -14.67 -5.93
C ASN A 14 -1.90 -13.82 -5.29
N GLU A 15 -2.14 -14.00 -3.99
CA GLU A 15 -3.06 -13.21 -3.20
C GLU A 15 -2.41 -12.81 -1.88
N LEU A 16 -2.65 -11.57 -1.47
CA LEU A 16 -2.08 -10.96 -0.26
C LEU A 16 -3.20 -10.40 0.61
N ASN A 17 -3.01 -10.48 1.92
CA ASN A 17 -3.79 -9.68 2.86
C ASN A 17 -3.03 -8.40 3.15
N VAL A 18 -3.68 -7.27 2.98
CA VAL A 18 -3.07 -5.95 3.24
C VAL A 18 -3.84 -5.26 4.34
N ILE A 19 -3.12 -4.77 5.35
CA ILE A 19 -3.69 -3.92 6.41
C ILE A 19 -3.50 -2.48 5.96
N VAL A 20 -4.61 -1.76 5.84
CA VAL A 20 -4.61 -0.38 5.35
C VAL A 20 -4.23 0.58 6.47
N GLU A 21 -3.28 1.46 6.21
CA GLU A 21 -2.86 2.51 7.15
C GLU A 21 -3.31 3.90 6.70
N ILE A 22 -3.19 4.20 5.41
CA ILE A 22 -3.55 5.52 4.85
C ILE A 22 -4.56 5.32 3.74
N PRO A 23 -5.79 5.83 3.90
CA PRO A 23 -6.80 5.71 2.85
C PRO A 23 -6.45 6.51 1.59
N ALA A 24 -6.95 6.06 0.44
CA ALA A 24 -6.84 6.81 -0.81
C ALA A 24 -7.48 8.20 -0.64
N HIS A 25 -6.84 9.22 -1.20
CA HIS A 25 -7.32 10.60 -1.23
C HIS A 25 -7.54 11.24 0.14
N SER A 26 -7.00 10.64 1.21
CA SER A 26 -7.10 11.20 2.55
C SER A 26 -6.20 12.42 2.71
N ASP A 27 -6.48 13.21 3.74
CA ASP A 27 -5.63 14.31 4.14
C ASP A 27 -4.22 13.80 4.48
N PRO A 28 -3.20 14.68 4.46
CA PRO A 28 -1.81 14.26 4.66
C PRO A 28 -1.49 13.93 6.12
N VAL A 29 -2.14 12.92 6.63
CA VAL A 29 -1.93 12.37 7.97
C VAL A 29 -1.42 10.95 7.82
N LYS A 30 -0.26 10.67 8.39
CA LYS A 30 0.26 9.31 8.42
C LYS A 30 -0.19 8.64 9.71
N TYR A 31 -0.85 7.50 9.56
CA TYR A 31 -1.26 6.65 10.67
C TYR A 31 -0.32 5.45 10.77
N GLU A 32 -0.16 4.95 11.96
CA GLU A 32 0.62 3.76 12.22
C GLU A 32 -0.11 2.86 13.22
N LEU A 33 -0.15 1.57 12.92
CA LEU A 33 -0.72 0.59 13.82
C LEU A 33 0.28 0.20 14.89
N ASP A 34 -0.11 0.38 16.15
CA ASP A 34 0.68 -0.09 17.28
C ASP A 34 0.41 -1.57 17.50
N LYS A 35 1.43 -2.39 17.32
CA LYS A 35 1.29 -3.84 17.40
C LYS A 35 1.00 -4.32 18.81
N GLU A 36 1.43 -3.60 19.83
CA GLU A 36 1.17 -3.98 21.23
C GLU A 36 -0.28 -3.79 21.62
N THR A 37 -0.85 -2.64 21.29
CA THR A 37 -2.19 -2.28 21.73
C THR A 37 -3.27 -2.57 20.68
N GLY A 38 -2.87 -2.70 19.41
CA GLY A 38 -3.81 -2.81 18.29
C GLY A 38 -4.47 -1.49 17.92
N ALA A 39 -4.05 -0.39 18.54
CA ALA A 39 -4.61 0.93 18.27
C ALA A 39 -3.93 1.60 17.07
N MET A 40 -4.67 2.47 16.42
CA MET A 40 -4.16 3.30 15.34
C MET A 40 -3.68 4.61 15.93
N PHE A 41 -2.39 4.88 15.78
CA PHE A 41 -1.80 6.14 16.24
C PHE A 41 -1.60 7.09 15.07
N VAL A 42 -1.75 8.38 15.34
CA VAL A 42 -1.28 9.41 14.41
C VAL A 42 0.24 9.46 14.54
N ASP A 43 0.93 9.06 13.48
CA ASP A 43 2.39 9.07 13.48
C ASP A 43 2.91 10.50 13.24
N ARG A 44 2.38 11.13 12.20
CA ARG A 44 2.78 12.51 11.87
C ARG A 44 1.84 13.13 10.85
N PHE A 45 1.87 14.47 10.80
CA PHE A 45 1.28 15.21 9.70
C PHE A 45 2.37 15.38 8.64
N MET A 46 2.04 15.05 7.39
CA MET A 46 2.98 15.17 6.30
C MET A 46 3.05 16.61 5.80
N SER A 47 4.24 17.04 5.39
CA SER A 47 4.48 18.42 4.94
C SER A 47 4.03 18.69 3.50
N THR A 48 3.51 17.68 2.81
CA THR A 48 3.05 17.80 1.43
C THR A 48 1.55 18.06 1.38
N ALA A 49 1.10 18.82 0.39
CA ALA A 49 -0.31 19.02 0.10
C ALA A 49 -0.89 17.88 -0.74
N MET A 50 -0.09 16.92 -1.14
CA MET A 50 -0.53 15.81 -2.00
C MET A 50 -1.26 14.76 -1.20
N HIS A 51 -2.39 14.29 -1.77
CA HIS A 51 -3.13 13.15 -1.25
C HIS A 51 -2.59 11.87 -1.87
N TYR A 52 -2.66 10.76 -1.12
CA TYR A 52 -2.28 9.47 -1.67
C TYR A 52 -3.25 9.09 -2.79
N PRO A 53 -2.74 8.66 -3.96
CA PRO A 53 -3.62 8.30 -5.10
C PRO A 53 -4.31 6.96 -4.91
N CYS A 54 -3.84 6.15 -3.96
CA CYS A 54 -4.42 4.85 -3.63
C CYS A 54 -4.24 4.58 -2.14
N ASN A 55 -4.84 3.51 -1.64
CA ASN A 55 -4.68 3.15 -0.24
C ASN A 55 -3.25 2.65 0.00
N TYR A 56 -2.66 3.05 1.10
CA TYR A 56 -1.34 2.63 1.50
C TYR A 56 -1.45 1.70 2.72
N GLY A 57 -0.73 0.60 2.68
CA GLY A 57 -0.73 -0.35 3.78
C GLY A 57 0.46 -1.29 3.72
N TYR A 58 0.35 -2.40 4.42
CA TYR A 58 1.43 -3.39 4.47
C TYR A 58 0.85 -4.81 4.54
N VAL A 59 1.67 -5.77 4.13
CA VAL A 59 1.34 -7.19 4.27
C VAL A 59 1.83 -7.64 5.64
N PRO A 60 0.93 -8.10 6.53
CA PRO A 60 1.33 -8.53 7.87
C PRO A 60 2.23 -9.77 7.82
N ASN A 61 3.09 -9.91 8.83
CA ASN A 61 3.99 -11.06 8.98
C ASN A 61 4.91 -11.30 7.78
N THR A 62 5.36 -10.21 7.14
CA THR A 62 6.36 -10.24 6.09
C THR A 62 7.54 -9.37 6.46
N LEU A 63 8.67 -9.60 5.78
CA LEU A 63 9.90 -8.85 5.99
C LEU A 63 10.48 -8.49 4.64
N SER A 64 10.66 -7.19 4.40
CA SER A 64 11.34 -6.71 3.20
C SER A 64 12.81 -6.41 3.48
N LEU A 65 13.54 -5.99 2.45
CA LEU A 65 14.98 -5.75 2.56
C LEU A 65 15.36 -4.63 3.53
N ASP A 66 14.44 -3.71 3.81
CA ASP A 66 14.66 -2.62 4.75
C ASP A 66 14.37 -3.02 6.21
N GLY A 67 13.98 -4.26 6.47
CA GLY A 67 13.66 -4.76 7.80
C GLY A 67 12.21 -4.54 8.23
N ASP A 68 11.42 -3.86 7.43
CA ASP A 68 10.01 -3.58 7.68
C ASP A 68 9.11 -4.54 6.91
N PRO A 69 7.82 -4.64 7.25
CA PRO A 69 6.86 -5.39 6.44
C PRO A 69 6.79 -4.87 5.00
N VAL A 70 6.34 -5.70 4.09
CA VAL A 70 6.18 -5.32 2.68
C VAL A 70 5.10 -4.26 2.53
N ASP A 71 5.46 -3.11 1.99
CA ASP A 71 4.53 -2.00 1.73
C ASP A 71 3.74 -2.23 0.44
N VAL A 72 2.47 -1.87 0.47
CA VAL A 72 1.56 -2.07 -0.66
C VAL A 72 0.73 -0.82 -0.91
N LEU A 73 0.60 -0.48 -2.18
CA LEU A 73 -0.36 0.51 -2.68
C LEU A 73 -1.52 -0.25 -3.32
N VAL A 74 -2.72 -0.07 -2.77
CA VAL A 74 -3.91 -0.81 -3.22
C VAL A 74 -4.90 0.15 -3.86
N LEU A 75 -5.22 -0.11 -5.13
CA LEU A 75 -6.26 0.62 -5.83
C LEU A 75 -7.62 0.03 -5.48
N THR A 76 -8.58 0.89 -5.15
CA THR A 76 -9.95 0.48 -4.86
C THR A 76 -10.93 1.49 -5.44
N PRO A 77 -12.20 1.10 -5.67
CA PRO A 77 -13.23 2.04 -6.12
C PRO A 77 -13.50 3.16 -5.12
N TYR A 78 -13.30 2.89 -3.83
CA TYR A 78 -13.54 3.81 -2.73
C TYR A 78 -12.40 3.74 -1.72
N PRO A 79 -12.12 4.83 -0.99
CA PRO A 79 -11.15 4.78 0.10
C PRO A 79 -11.54 3.77 1.18
N LEU A 80 -10.55 3.10 1.73
CA LEU A 80 -10.77 2.10 2.78
C LEU A 80 -10.50 2.69 4.15
N ILE A 81 -11.17 2.13 5.16
CA ILE A 81 -10.99 2.56 6.55
C ILE A 81 -9.61 2.10 7.05
N PRO A 82 -8.83 2.98 7.73
CA PRO A 82 -7.59 2.56 8.36
C PRO A 82 -7.80 1.40 9.33
N GLY A 83 -6.90 0.43 9.30
CA GLY A 83 -7.01 -0.78 10.11
C GLY A 83 -7.79 -1.90 9.45
N SER A 84 -8.47 -1.66 8.33
CA SER A 84 -9.17 -2.71 7.61
C SER A 84 -8.19 -3.62 6.87
N VAL A 85 -8.57 -4.87 6.67
CA VAL A 85 -7.80 -5.86 5.91
C VAL A 85 -8.50 -6.11 4.59
N ILE A 86 -7.74 -5.96 3.49
CA ILE A 86 -8.27 -6.25 2.17
C ILE A 86 -7.45 -7.36 1.51
N ARG A 87 -8.15 -8.30 0.90
CA ARG A 87 -7.52 -9.33 0.08
C ARG A 87 -7.29 -8.79 -1.33
N CYS A 88 -6.02 -8.81 -1.75
CA CYS A 88 -5.61 -8.25 -3.03
C CYS A 88 -4.71 -9.21 -3.80
N ARG A 89 -4.49 -8.88 -5.06
CA ARG A 89 -3.49 -9.55 -5.88
C ARG A 89 -2.48 -8.53 -6.40
N PRO A 90 -1.17 -8.85 -6.37
CA PRO A 90 -0.16 -7.93 -6.85
C PRO A 90 -0.17 -7.85 -8.37
N VAL A 91 0.04 -6.64 -8.89
CA VAL A 91 0.08 -6.38 -10.34
C VAL A 91 1.36 -5.67 -10.77
N GLY A 92 2.17 -5.22 -9.83
CA GLY A 92 3.43 -4.56 -10.15
C GLY A 92 4.21 -4.14 -8.92
N VAL A 93 5.36 -3.56 -9.13
CA VAL A 93 6.25 -3.07 -8.08
C VAL A 93 6.78 -1.69 -8.47
N LEU A 94 6.68 -0.75 -7.54
CA LEU A 94 7.32 0.55 -7.64
C LEU A 94 8.64 0.47 -6.86
N LYS A 95 9.76 0.50 -7.58
CA LYS A 95 11.09 0.45 -6.98
C LYS A 95 11.60 1.85 -6.68
N MET A 96 12.16 2.02 -5.49
CA MET A 96 12.70 3.28 -5.02
C MET A 96 14.04 3.04 -4.34
N THR A 97 14.84 4.11 -4.26
CA THR A 97 16.08 4.11 -3.49
C THR A 97 16.09 5.32 -2.58
N ASP A 98 16.47 5.11 -1.32
CA ASP A 98 16.62 6.16 -0.34
C ASP A 98 18.01 6.08 0.33
N GLU A 99 18.22 6.87 1.36
CA GLU A 99 19.49 6.87 2.12
C GLU A 99 19.77 5.53 2.79
N SER A 100 18.73 4.76 3.08
CA SER A 100 18.84 3.45 3.72
C SER A 100 19.02 2.32 2.71
N GLY A 101 18.96 2.58 1.40
CA GLY A 101 19.12 1.60 0.34
C GLY A 101 17.86 1.40 -0.49
N ASP A 102 17.72 0.22 -1.05
CA ASP A 102 16.59 -0.10 -1.92
C ASP A 102 15.30 -0.28 -1.11
N ASP A 103 14.23 0.32 -1.60
CA ASP A 103 12.88 0.19 -1.08
C ASP A 103 11.94 -0.13 -2.24
N ALA A 104 10.87 -0.85 -1.96
CA ALA A 104 9.90 -1.22 -2.97
C ALA A 104 8.48 -1.15 -2.41
N LYS A 105 7.56 -0.69 -3.23
CA LYS A 105 6.13 -0.69 -2.93
C LYS A 105 5.43 -1.61 -3.93
N VAL A 106 4.69 -2.57 -3.45
CA VAL A 106 3.89 -3.44 -4.32
C VAL A 106 2.64 -2.68 -4.74
N LEU A 107 2.31 -2.76 -6.02
CA LEU A 107 1.04 -2.27 -6.54
C LEU A 107 0.07 -3.44 -6.60
N ALA A 108 -1.12 -3.26 -6.05
CA ALA A 108 -2.11 -4.33 -5.97
C ALA A 108 -3.52 -3.81 -6.26
N VAL A 109 -4.38 -4.74 -6.65
CA VAL A 109 -5.81 -4.51 -6.86
C VAL A 109 -6.58 -5.55 -6.05
N PRO A 110 -7.86 -5.28 -5.70
CA PRO A 110 -8.67 -6.28 -4.99
C PRO A 110 -8.80 -7.55 -5.82
N VAL A 111 -8.91 -8.70 -5.15
CA VAL A 111 -9.23 -9.95 -5.84
C VAL A 111 -10.60 -9.83 -6.51
N ASP A 112 -10.82 -10.59 -7.58
CA ASP A 112 -12.04 -10.51 -8.39
C ASP A 112 -13.31 -10.71 -7.57
N LYS A 113 -13.22 -11.52 -6.53
CA LYS A 113 -14.35 -11.80 -5.62
C LYS A 113 -14.82 -10.54 -4.88
N LEU A 114 -13.92 -9.62 -4.59
CA LEU A 114 -14.25 -8.36 -3.90
C LEU A 114 -14.65 -7.26 -4.86
N SER A 115 -14.03 -7.20 -6.03
CA SER A 115 -14.32 -6.14 -7.00
C SER A 115 -14.10 -6.63 -8.42
N LYS A 116 -15.12 -6.49 -9.23
CA LYS A 116 -15.04 -6.81 -10.66
C LYS A 116 -14.41 -5.69 -11.47
N SER A 117 -14.27 -4.50 -10.88
CA SER A 117 -13.76 -3.31 -11.58
C SER A 117 -12.31 -3.46 -12.05
N TYR A 118 -11.53 -4.31 -11.39
CA TYR A 118 -10.11 -4.51 -11.72
C TYR A 118 -9.83 -5.88 -12.35
N ARG A 119 -10.87 -6.61 -12.72
CA ARG A 119 -10.73 -7.98 -13.26
C ARG A 119 -9.84 -8.04 -14.51
N HIS A 120 -9.85 -6.98 -15.32
CA HIS A 120 -9.06 -6.88 -16.54
C HIS A 120 -7.58 -6.57 -16.28
N VAL A 121 -7.21 -6.20 -15.06
CA VAL A 121 -5.85 -5.79 -14.73
C VAL A 121 -5.02 -7.05 -14.43
N GLU A 122 -4.08 -7.35 -15.31
CA GLU A 122 -3.13 -8.46 -15.12
C GLU A 122 -1.77 -7.97 -14.65
N SER A 123 -1.37 -6.76 -15.08
CA SER A 123 -0.13 -6.13 -14.66
C SER A 123 -0.33 -4.63 -14.48
N PHE A 124 0.69 -3.95 -13.92
CA PHE A 124 0.64 -2.50 -13.72
C PHE A 124 0.38 -1.73 -15.02
N ARG A 125 0.70 -2.33 -16.17
CA ARG A 125 0.49 -1.70 -17.49
C ARG A 125 -0.98 -1.52 -17.83
N ASP A 126 -1.86 -2.29 -17.20
CA ASP A 126 -3.30 -2.20 -17.43
C ASP A 126 -3.96 -1.17 -16.49
N LEU A 127 -3.19 -0.58 -15.56
CA LEU A 127 -3.69 0.46 -14.69
C LEU A 127 -3.80 1.80 -15.43
N PRO A 128 -4.74 2.69 -14.99
CA PRO A 128 -4.80 4.03 -15.56
C PRO A 128 -3.45 4.75 -15.42
N GLY A 129 -2.99 5.36 -16.51
CA GLY A 129 -1.71 6.08 -16.50
C GLY A 129 -1.66 7.20 -15.47
N GLU A 130 -2.81 7.82 -15.18
CA GLU A 130 -2.94 8.85 -14.14
C GLU A 130 -2.56 8.33 -12.76
N VAL A 131 -2.97 7.11 -12.42
CA VAL A 131 -2.66 6.50 -11.12
C VAL A 131 -1.17 6.24 -11.00
N LEU A 132 -0.55 5.68 -12.03
CA LEU A 132 0.89 5.44 -12.06
C LEU A 132 1.68 6.73 -11.96
N LEU A 133 1.28 7.76 -12.73
CA LEU A 133 1.95 9.06 -12.72
C LEU A 133 1.80 9.74 -11.36
N SER A 134 0.62 9.71 -10.76
CA SER A 134 0.38 10.29 -9.44
C SER A 134 1.19 9.59 -8.36
N SER A 135 1.32 8.26 -8.44
CA SER A 135 2.13 7.49 -7.50
C SER A 135 3.61 7.87 -7.62
N VAL A 136 4.14 7.98 -8.85
CA VAL A 136 5.51 8.42 -9.08
C VAL A 136 5.72 9.82 -8.55
N GLN A 137 4.80 10.74 -8.84
CA GLN A 137 4.92 12.15 -8.44
C GLN A 137 4.92 12.30 -6.91
N MET A 138 4.08 11.54 -6.22
CA MET A 138 4.02 11.54 -4.76
C MET A 138 5.38 11.22 -4.14
N TYR A 139 6.09 10.22 -4.68
CA TYR A 139 7.39 9.81 -4.16
C TYR A 139 8.55 10.64 -4.72
N LYS A 140 8.35 11.37 -5.81
CA LYS A 140 9.37 12.26 -6.36
C LYS A 140 9.69 13.44 -5.43
N ASP A 141 8.68 13.93 -4.73
CA ASP A 141 8.82 15.05 -3.80
C ASP A 141 9.21 14.57 -2.39
N ALA A 142 9.28 13.26 -2.18
CA ALA A 142 9.81 12.65 -0.98
C ALA A 142 11.35 12.58 -1.05
N PRO A 143 12.05 12.36 0.08
CA PRO A 143 13.47 12.09 0.03
C PRO A 143 13.84 10.83 -0.77
N GLU A 144 12.85 9.98 -1.05
CA GLU A 144 13.00 8.78 -1.86
C GLU A 144 12.77 9.09 -3.35
N LYS A 145 13.56 8.47 -4.23
CA LYS A 145 13.41 8.64 -5.68
C LYS A 145 12.84 7.36 -6.29
N PRO A 146 11.65 7.43 -6.92
CA PRO A 146 11.07 6.25 -7.55
C PRO A 146 11.86 5.85 -8.80
N ASN A 147 11.92 4.54 -9.03
CA ASN A 147 12.54 3.94 -10.21
C ASN A 147 11.71 2.73 -10.62
N PHE A 148 11.21 2.76 -11.84
CA PHE A 148 10.44 1.65 -12.40
C PHE A 148 11.33 0.68 -13.17
#